data_27739bc7fc5ff303686f7c02c8495004
#
_entry.id   27739bc7fc5ff303686f7c02c8495004
#
_cell.length_a   1.000
_cell.length_b   1.000
_cell.length_c   1.000
_cell.angle_alpha   90.00
_cell.angle_beta   90.00
_cell.angle_gamma   90.00
#
_symmetry.space_group_name_H-M   'P 1'
#
loop_
_entity.id
_entity.type
_entity.pdbx_description
1 polymer ?
#
loop_
_entity_poly.entity_id
_entity_poly.type
_entity_poly.pdbx_seq_one_letter_code
_entity_poly.pdbx_strand_id
1 'polypeptide(L)'
;MADSLAAADGADVTADDLAPGAGTAALGPVVLNAAQRAERTSRAGPVARRLAGTGVTIVALCWVDNTGVTRAKTIPLGRLERAAGWGVGMSPVFDVFLINDDITISKYIGGPGGDLRLLPDLERITPLAGQPGWAWAPVDRYTQEGQVYAGCQRSFTRRMTEQAAEHGLELRMSFEVEWAVGTEDGGSFRPACVGPAYSMTRVVELSDYSREVVEALERQGVTVEQFHPEYAAGQLEISVAAADPVAAADDNALARHTIRAVSARHGFQASFAPSVVAGTVGNGGHLHLSVWRDGQNLFAGGPGRYGLTGDGEAFAGGVLAELPALTAVGAPSAASYLRLVPSHWAGAFQCWGRENREAALRLVTGSAGEQDIRANLEVKCFDLSANPYLVAGSVIAAGLAGIRSGAKLPAEIDGDPAALTADELAGRGIRRLPQGLPEAADCLDRSQVLRRAMGDPLFEAFLAVRRAEAELFGGASADDIAAQTRWRW
;
A
#
# COMPACT_ATOMS: atom_id res chain seq x y z
N MET A 1 -28.16 9.43 56.50
CA MET A 1 -27.13 10.45 56.36
C MET A 1 -26.23 9.97 55.21
N ALA A 2 -26.55 10.16 53.96
CA ALA A 2 -26.68 11.32 53.11
C ALA A 2 -25.34 12.04 52.91
N ASP A 3 -24.93 12.05 51.64
CA ASP A 3 -24.05 13.00 50.94
C ASP A 3 -22.54 12.67 51.00
N SER A 4 -21.78 12.66 49.91
CA SER A 4 -21.94 13.34 48.62
C SER A 4 -21.03 12.71 47.60
N LEU A 5 -21.56 12.37 46.43
CA LEU A 5 -20.82 12.10 45.19
C LEU A 5 -20.69 13.41 44.42
N ALA A 6 -19.48 13.90 44.24
CA ALA A 6 -19.20 15.00 43.33
C ALA A 6 -18.95 14.45 41.93
N ALA A 7 -19.81 14.80 41.00
CA ALA A 7 -19.66 14.56 39.57
C ALA A 7 -18.57 15.48 38.99
N ALA A 8 -17.67 14.91 38.21
CA ALA A 8 -16.78 15.67 37.35
C ALA A 8 -17.50 15.95 36.02
N ASP A 9 -17.68 17.22 35.74
CA ASP A 9 -18.30 17.73 34.51
C ASP A 9 -17.49 17.28 33.27
N GLY A 10 -18.16 16.53 32.41
CA GLY A 10 -17.73 16.29 31.03
C GLY A 10 -18.06 17.57 30.22
N ALA A 11 -17.04 18.25 29.74
CA ALA A 11 -17.22 19.34 28.79
C ALA A 11 -17.77 18.77 27.47
N ASP A 12 -19.00 19.11 27.18
CA ASP A 12 -19.68 18.85 25.91
C ASP A 12 -19.03 19.75 24.84
N VAL A 13 -18.20 19.17 23.97
CA VAL A 13 -17.65 19.86 22.80
C VAL A 13 -18.77 19.92 21.77
N THR A 14 -19.36 21.11 21.61
CA THR A 14 -20.42 21.34 20.65
C THR A 14 -19.89 21.31 19.19
N ALA A 15 -20.75 20.91 18.26
CA ALA A 15 -20.45 20.77 16.83
C ALA A 15 -19.95 22.06 16.14
N ASP A 16 -20.06 23.23 16.82
CA ASP A 16 -19.63 24.52 16.30
C ASP A 16 -18.13 24.84 16.50
N ASP A 17 -17.41 24.10 17.33
CA ASP A 17 -15.96 24.28 17.51
C ASP A 17 -15.11 23.63 16.39
N LEU A 18 -15.74 23.04 15.39
CA LEU A 18 -15.13 22.43 14.21
C LEU A 18 -15.28 23.28 12.92
N ALA A 19 -15.53 24.57 13.06
CA ALA A 19 -15.50 25.46 11.90
C ALA A 19 -14.11 25.44 11.25
N PRO A 20 -14.00 25.29 9.91
CA PRO A 20 -12.70 25.31 9.24
C PRO A 20 -12.07 26.68 9.45
N GLY A 21 -10.89 26.71 10.05
CA GLY A 21 -10.09 27.93 10.16
C GLY A 21 -9.97 28.58 8.79
N ALA A 22 -10.34 29.85 8.70
CA ALA A 22 -10.19 30.66 7.49
C ALA A 22 -8.70 30.71 7.10
N GLY A 23 -8.32 29.95 6.07
CA GLY A 23 -6.94 29.94 5.59
C GLY A 23 -6.58 28.91 4.52
N THR A 24 -7.43 27.96 4.19
CA THR A 24 -7.23 27.13 3.01
C THR A 24 -8.05 27.68 1.84
N ALA A 25 -7.44 28.55 1.03
CA ALA A 25 -7.92 28.73 -0.32
C ALA A 25 -7.93 27.34 -0.95
N ALA A 26 -9.11 26.73 -1.12
CA ALA A 26 -9.28 25.52 -1.88
C ALA A 26 -8.66 25.80 -3.25
N LEU A 27 -7.50 25.19 -3.54
CA LEU A 27 -6.97 25.18 -4.90
C LEU A 27 -8.10 24.61 -5.74
N GLY A 28 -8.69 25.44 -6.60
CA GLY A 28 -9.75 25.02 -7.51
C GLY A 28 -9.28 23.80 -8.27
N PRO A 29 -10.19 22.96 -8.77
CA PRO A 29 -9.82 21.72 -9.45
C PRO A 29 -8.76 22.02 -10.51
N VAL A 30 -7.60 21.36 -10.37
CA VAL A 30 -6.50 21.50 -11.36
C VAL A 30 -7.02 20.97 -12.69
N VAL A 31 -7.33 21.88 -13.58
CA VAL A 31 -7.83 21.56 -14.94
C VAL A 31 -6.66 21.67 -15.92
N LEU A 32 -6.38 20.59 -16.63
CA LEU A 32 -5.37 20.61 -17.71
C LEU A 32 -5.79 21.57 -18.81
N ASN A 33 -5.18 22.75 -18.83
CA ASN A 33 -5.40 23.73 -19.86
C ASN A 33 -4.57 23.43 -21.14
N ALA A 34 -4.81 24.21 -22.19
CA ALA A 34 -4.14 24.01 -23.48
C ALA A 34 -2.61 24.14 -23.38
N ALA A 35 -2.10 25.05 -22.55
CA ALA A 35 -0.65 25.26 -22.39
C ALA A 35 0.00 24.04 -21.69
N GLN A 36 -0.62 23.54 -20.62
CA GLN A 36 -0.14 22.33 -19.92
C GLN A 36 -0.18 21.10 -20.84
N ARG A 37 -1.21 20.95 -21.68
CA ARG A 37 -1.27 19.86 -22.68
C ARG A 37 -0.15 19.98 -23.71
N ALA A 38 0.12 21.18 -24.21
CA ALA A 38 1.20 21.44 -25.15
C ALA A 38 2.58 21.17 -24.53
N GLU A 39 2.80 21.59 -23.28
CA GLU A 39 4.01 21.31 -22.52
C GLU A 39 4.25 19.80 -22.35
N ARG A 40 3.25 19.05 -21.87
CA ARG A 40 3.33 17.60 -21.72
C ARG A 40 3.63 16.89 -23.04
N THR A 41 2.98 17.32 -24.13
CA THR A 41 3.23 16.80 -25.48
C THR A 41 4.70 17.04 -25.88
N SER A 42 5.20 18.25 -25.68
CA SER A 42 6.58 18.62 -26.01
C SER A 42 7.61 17.82 -25.17
N ARG A 43 7.37 17.65 -23.87
CA ARG A 43 8.24 16.86 -22.98
C ARG A 43 8.28 15.36 -23.35
N ALA A 44 7.21 14.83 -23.92
CA ALA A 44 7.13 13.42 -24.32
C ALA A 44 8.02 13.08 -25.53
N GLY A 45 8.32 14.02 -26.43
CA GLY A 45 9.16 13.77 -27.60
C GLY A 45 10.58 13.29 -27.27
N PRO A 46 11.35 13.99 -26.41
CA PRO A 46 12.65 13.50 -25.93
C PRO A 46 12.58 12.15 -25.24
N VAL A 47 11.55 11.91 -24.43
CA VAL A 47 11.33 10.62 -23.75
C VAL A 47 11.11 9.51 -24.77
N ALA A 48 10.26 9.73 -25.77
CA ALA A 48 10.01 8.74 -26.83
C ALA A 48 11.29 8.38 -27.61
N ARG A 49 12.11 9.38 -27.95
CA ARG A 49 13.41 9.15 -28.62
C ARG A 49 14.38 8.34 -27.75
N ARG A 50 14.47 8.66 -26.44
CA ARG A 50 15.30 7.90 -25.50
C ARG A 50 14.83 6.45 -25.42
N LEU A 51 13.55 6.20 -25.30
CA LEU A 51 12.97 4.86 -25.24
C LEU A 51 13.20 4.08 -26.53
N ALA A 52 13.02 4.73 -27.70
CA ALA A 52 13.33 4.10 -28.99
C ALA A 52 14.80 3.66 -29.07
N GLY A 53 15.73 4.46 -28.53
CA GLY A 53 17.16 4.13 -28.47
C GLY A 53 17.47 2.89 -27.64
N THR A 54 16.57 2.47 -26.72
CA THR A 54 16.67 1.22 -25.96
C THR A 54 15.88 0.05 -26.56
N GLY A 55 15.33 0.22 -27.78
CA GLY A 55 14.55 -0.79 -28.47
C GLY A 55 13.09 -0.90 -28.05
N VAL A 56 12.59 0.03 -27.23
CA VAL A 56 11.17 0.06 -26.84
C VAL A 56 10.28 0.43 -28.04
N THR A 57 9.21 -0.33 -28.23
CA THR A 57 8.20 -0.13 -29.28
C THR A 57 6.79 0.06 -28.74
N ILE A 58 6.53 -0.41 -27.50
CA ILE A 58 5.22 -0.40 -26.84
C ILE A 58 5.37 0.18 -25.43
N VAL A 59 4.39 0.98 -25.01
CA VAL A 59 4.29 1.53 -23.65
C VAL A 59 3.02 1.01 -22.98
N ALA A 60 3.18 0.37 -21.83
CA ALA A 60 2.08 -0.02 -20.97
C ALA A 60 1.73 1.13 -20.02
N LEU A 61 0.54 1.68 -20.14
CA LEU A 61 -0.05 2.69 -19.25
C LEU A 61 -0.75 1.95 -18.12
N CYS A 62 -0.19 1.99 -16.91
CA CYS A 62 -0.60 1.15 -15.80
C CYS A 62 -1.20 1.94 -14.65
N TRP A 63 -2.23 1.37 -14.02
CA TRP A 63 -2.81 1.82 -12.76
C TRP A 63 -3.14 0.61 -11.89
N VAL A 64 -3.25 0.81 -10.59
CA VAL A 64 -3.70 -0.24 -9.66
C VAL A 64 -5.15 0.06 -9.28
N ASP A 65 -6.03 -0.91 -9.44
CA ASP A 65 -7.44 -0.77 -9.10
C ASP A 65 -7.72 -0.97 -7.60
N ASN A 66 -8.99 -0.91 -7.20
CA ASN A 66 -9.40 -1.05 -5.80
C ASN A 66 -9.26 -2.48 -5.25
N THR A 67 -8.98 -3.46 -6.10
CA THR A 67 -8.65 -4.84 -5.68
C THR A 67 -7.14 -5.10 -5.57
N GLY A 68 -6.31 -4.06 -5.80
CA GLY A 68 -4.85 -4.18 -5.80
C GLY A 68 -4.26 -4.79 -7.08
N VAL A 69 -5.09 -5.06 -8.09
CA VAL A 69 -4.65 -5.59 -9.38
C VAL A 69 -4.11 -4.47 -10.26
N THR A 70 -2.92 -4.66 -10.82
CA THR A 70 -2.38 -3.74 -11.81
C THR A 70 -3.06 -3.95 -13.15
N ARG A 71 -3.81 -2.95 -13.59
CA ARG A 71 -4.47 -2.91 -14.90
C ARG A 71 -3.63 -2.12 -15.90
N ALA A 72 -3.77 -2.40 -17.17
CA ALA A 72 -2.99 -1.73 -18.21
C ALA A 72 -3.81 -1.45 -19.48
N LYS A 73 -3.46 -0.35 -20.14
CA LYS A 73 -3.72 -0.12 -21.55
C LYS A 73 -2.41 0.16 -22.25
N THR A 74 -2.23 -0.38 -23.43
CA THR A 74 -0.97 -0.25 -24.17
C THR A 74 -1.10 0.66 -25.38
N ILE A 75 -0.02 1.37 -25.68
CA ILE A 75 0.09 2.20 -26.89
C ILE A 75 1.40 1.91 -27.63
N PRO A 76 1.44 2.01 -28.96
CA PRO A 76 2.70 2.11 -29.69
C PRO A 76 3.50 3.32 -29.21
N LEU A 77 4.83 3.19 -29.11
CA LEU A 77 5.70 4.29 -28.65
C LEU A 77 5.49 5.59 -29.44
N GLY A 78 5.25 5.51 -30.75
CA GLY A 78 4.95 6.68 -31.60
C GLY A 78 3.66 7.44 -31.25
N ARG A 79 2.88 6.94 -30.27
CA ARG A 79 1.68 7.60 -29.73
C ARG A 79 1.91 8.26 -28.38
N LEU A 80 3.12 8.18 -27.81
CA LEU A 80 3.42 8.67 -26.46
C LEU A 80 3.17 10.19 -26.34
N GLU A 81 3.55 11.00 -27.33
CA GLU A 81 3.33 12.45 -27.32
C GLU A 81 1.84 12.78 -27.20
N ARG A 82 1.00 12.11 -28.01
CA ARG A 82 -0.44 12.31 -27.94
C ARG A 82 -1.02 11.83 -26.61
N ALA A 83 -0.57 10.68 -26.10
CA ALA A 83 -1.02 10.15 -24.82
C ALA A 83 -0.64 11.06 -23.66
N ALA A 84 0.55 11.67 -23.69
CA ALA A 84 1.01 12.61 -22.67
C ALA A 84 0.18 13.88 -22.60
N GLY A 85 -0.23 14.44 -23.76
CA GLY A 85 -1.02 15.68 -23.80
C GLY A 85 -2.53 15.46 -23.62
N TRP A 86 -3.07 14.36 -24.17
CA TRP A 86 -4.52 14.15 -24.30
C TRP A 86 -5.05 12.91 -23.58
N GLY A 87 -4.17 12.09 -23.05
CA GLY A 87 -4.51 10.84 -22.39
C GLY A 87 -5.07 9.77 -23.31
N VAL A 88 -5.20 8.56 -22.74
CA VAL A 88 -5.87 7.42 -23.35
C VAL A 88 -7.19 7.18 -22.62
N GLY A 89 -8.27 6.91 -23.36
CA GLY A 89 -9.61 6.71 -22.78
C GLY A 89 -9.70 5.45 -21.93
N MET A 90 -10.43 5.53 -20.81
CA MET A 90 -10.84 4.39 -20.00
C MET A 90 -12.20 4.64 -19.34
N SER A 91 -12.92 3.58 -19.02
CA SER A 91 -14.13 3.67 -18.19
C SER A 91 -13.78 3.75 -16.72
N PRO A 92 -14.52 4.53 -15.90
CA PRO A 92 -14.38 4.51 -14.45
C PRO A 92 -14.82 3.19 -13.80
N VAL A 93 -15.48 2.30 -14.54
CA VAL A 93 -15.97 1.00 -14.05
C VAL A 93 -14.85 0.11 -13.47
N PHE A 94 -13.60 0.31 -13.90
CA PHE A 94 -12.45 -0.43 -13.35
C PHE A 94 -12.25 -0.21 -11.84
N ASP A 95 -12.79 0.87 -11.26
CA ASP A 95 -12.69 1.13 -9.82
C ASP A 95 -13.70 0.33 -8.98
N VAL A 96 -14.61 -0.41 -9.61
CA VAL A 96 -15.59 -1.27 -8.96
C VAL A 96 -15.55 -2.73 -9.46
N PHE A 97 -14.42 -3.12 -10.05
CA PHE A 97 -14.12 -4.52 -10.31
C PHE A 97 -13.83 -5.26 -9.01
N LEU A 98 -14.27 -6.51 -8.95
CA LEU A 98 -13.92 -7.47 -7.91
C LEU A 98 -12.72 -8.31 -8.37
N ILE A 99 -12.15 -9.06 -7.46
CA ILE A 99 -10.96 -9.88 -7.74
C ILE A 99 -11.21 -10.97 -8.79
N ASN A 100 -12.44 -11.41 -8.98
CA ASN A 100 -12.86 -12.37 -9.99
C ASN A 100 -13.29 -11.73 -11.32
N ASP A 101 -13.07 -10.41 -11.48
CA ASP A 101 -13.47 -9.56 -12.61
C ASP A 101 -14.98 -9.31 -12.74
N ASP A 102 -15.80 -9.70 -11.77
CA ASP A 102 -17.18 -9.22 -11.63
C ASP A 102 -17.19 -7.72 -11.30
N ILE A 103 -18.35 -7.10 -11.46
CA ILE A 103 -18.53 -5.66 -11.28
C ILE A 103 -19.57 -5.41 -10.18
N THR A 104 -19.20 -4.60 -9.19
CA THR A 104 -20.17 -4.04 -8.23
C THR A 104 -20.54 -2.61 -8.61
N ILE A 105 -21.44 -2.01 -7.85
CA ILE A 105 -21.89 -0.61 -8.04
C ILE A 105 -21.70 0.14 -6.73
N SER A 106 -21.06 1.30 -6.82
CA SER A 106 -20.99 2.25 -5.71
C SER A 106 -21.93 3.43 -5.93
N LYS A 107 -22.05 4.28 -4.93
CA LYS A 107 -22.90 5.47 -5.01
C LYS A 107 -22.52 6.42 -6.17
N TYR A 108 -21.25 6.49 -6.53
CA TYR A 108 -20.72 7.45 -7.52
C TYR A 108 -20.16 6.78 -8.78
N ILE A 109 -19.81 5.50 -8.71
CA ILE A 109 -19.11 4.77 -9.76
C ILE A 109 -19.77 3.41 -9.96
N GLY A 110 -19.80 2.92 -11.20
CA GLY A 110 -20.33 1.59 -11.54
C GLY A 110 -21.41 1.62 -12.61
N GLY A 111 -21.86 2.80 -13.05
CA GLY A 111 -22.75 2.95 -14.21
C GLY A 111 -21.99 2.90 -15.55
N PRO A 112 -22.72 2.81 -16.69
CA PRO A 112 -22.12 2.76 -18.02
C PRO A 112 -21.62 4.12 -18.51
N GLY A 113 -21.89 5.20 -17.79
CA GLY A 113 -21.59 6.57 -18.21
C GLY A 113 -20.21 7.03 -17.79
N GLY A 114 -19.66 7.97 -18.58
CA GLY A 114 -18.40 8.64 -18.30
C GLY A 114 -17.17 7.93 -18.88
N ASP A 115 -16.19 8.76 -19.23
CA ASP A 115 -14.86 8.33 -19.66
C ASP A 115 -13.80 9.10 -18.87
N LEU A 116 -12.71 8.45 -18.61
CA LEU A 116 -11.51 9.03 -18.02
C LEU A 116 -10.37 9.12 -19.04
N ARG A 117 -9.34 9.84 -18.69
CA ARG A 117 -8.10 9.98 -19.45
C ARG A 117 -6.91 9.51 -18.62
N LEU A 118 -6.22 8.48 -19.11
CA LEU A 118 -4.95 8.00 -18.57
C LEU A 118 -3.82 8.86 -19.10
N LEU A 119 -3.17 9.64 -18.25
CA LEU A 119 -2.01 10.46 -18.61
C LEU A 119 -0.76 9.83 -18.00
N PRO A 120 0.22 9.40 -18.84
CA PRO A 120 1.45 8.80 -18.31
C PRO A 120 2.29 9.80 -17.54
N ASP A 121 2.91 9.36 -16.46
CA ASP A 121 3.97 10.10 -15.78
C ASP A 121 5.27 9.91 -16.56
N LEU A 122 5.72 10.97 -17.22
CA LEU A 122 6.89 10.95 -18.11
C LEU A 122 8.21 10.81 -17.34
N GLU A 123 8.24 11.15 -16.07
CA GLU A 123 9.44 11.06 -15.22
C GLU A 123 9.63 9.63 -14.70
N ARG A 124 8.54 8.90 -14.57
CA ARG A 124 8.54 7.51 -14.07
C ARG A 124 8.49 6.44 -15.15
N ILE A 125 8.43 6.86 -16.44
CA ILE A 125 8.39 5.91 -17.55
C ILE A 125 9.71 5.15 -17.69
N THR A 126 9.64 3.81 -17.62
CA THR A 126 10.81 2.93 -17.47
C THR A 126 10.79 1.79 -18.49
N PRO A 127 11.89 1.53 -19.24
CA PRO A 127 12.02 0.31 -20.03
C PRO A 127 11.97 -0.92 -19.13
N LEU A 128 11.19 -1.95 -19.54
CA LEU A 128 11.05 -3.17 -18.77
C LEU A 128 12.19 -4.15 -19.05
N ALA A 129 13.08 -4.35 -18.08
CA ALA A 129 14.24 -5.24 -18.23
C ALA A 129 13.82 -6.71 -18.40
N GLY A 130 12.73 -7.13 -17.76
CA GLY A 130 12.16 -8.49 -17.91
C GLY A 130 11.33 -8.68 -19.18
N GLN A 131 11.01 -7.61 -19.94
CA GLN A 131 10.17 -7.64 -21.14
C GLN A 131 10.76 -6.76 -22.24
N PRO A 132 11.75 -7.24 -23.00
CA PRO A 132 12.39 -6.46 -24.07
C PRO A 132 11.37 -5.87 -25.05
N GLY A 133 11.56 -4.61 -25.44
CA GLY A 133 10.66 -3.89 -26.33
C GLY A 133 9.50 -3.17 -25.66
N TRP A 134 9.34 -3.32 -24.35
CA TRP A 134 8.27 -2.69 -23.57
C TRP A 134 8.79 -1.63 -22.60
N ALA A 135 7.97 -0.62 -22.36
CA ALA A 135 8.13 0.30 -21.25
C ALA A 135 6.87 0.29 -20.38
N TRP A 136 7.05 0.51 -19.09
CA TRP A 136 6.00 0.72 -18.10
C TRP A 136 5.87 2.21 -17.79
N ALA A 137 4.65 2.70 -17.63
CA ALA A 137 4.37 4.06 -17.23
C ALA A 137 3.19 4.07 -16.24
N PRO A 138 3.38 4.53 -14.99
CA PRO A 138 2.25 4.79 -14.11
C PRO A 138 1.46 5.97 -14.64
N VAL A 139 0.16 5.98 -14.40
CA VAL A 139 -0.72 7.02 -14.90
C VAL A 139 -1.46 7.76 -13.81
N ASP A 140 -1.64 9.06 -14.01
CA ASP A 140 -2.66 9.84 -13.33
C ASP A 140 -3.93 9.84 -14.16
N ARG A 141 -5.09 9.83 -13.49
CA ARG A 141 -6.39 9.77 -14.13
C ARG A 141 -7.11 11.11 -14.06
N TYR A 142 -7.67 11.51 -15.16
CA TYR A 142 -8.37 12.79 -15.34
C TYR A 142 -9.75 12.55 -15.93
N THR A 143 -10.69 13.46 -15.67
CA THR A 143 -11.99 13.48 -16.37
C THR A 143 -11.80 13.94 -17.81
N GLN A 144 -12.85 13.82 -18.62
CA GLN A 144 -12.85 14.33 -20.00
C GLN A 144 -12.63 15.85 -20.06
N GLU A 145 -13.09 16.57 -19.04
CA GLU A 145 -12.95 18.03 -18.88
C GLU A 145 -11.53 18.42 -18.45
N GLY A 146 -10.69 17.45 -18.12
CA GLY A 146 -9.30 17.68 -17.69
C GLY A 146 -9.11 17.93 -16.21
N GLN A 147 -10.11 17.65 -15.39
CA GLN A 147 -9.98 17.70 -13.93
C GLN A 147 -9.31 16.40 -13.42
N VAL A 148 -8.55 16.50 -12.32
CA VAL A 148 -8.07 15.30 -11.62
C VAL A 148 -9.27 14.45 -11.20
N TYR A 149 -9.26 13.18 -11.57
CA TYR A 149 -10.35 12.28 -11.23
C TYR A 149 -10.34 11.94 -9.74
N ALA A 150 -11.46 12.19 -9.06
CA ALA A 150 -11.57 12.03 -7.61
C ALA A 150 -11.34 10.59 -7.12
N GLY A 151 -11.56 9.59 -7.98
CA GLY A 151 -11.29 8.17 -7.70
C GLY A 151 -9.85 7.74 -8.03
N CYS A 152 -8.93 8.66 -8.40
CA CYS A 152 -7.56 8.29 -8.74
C CYS A 152 -6.72 8.02 -7.49
N GLN A 153 -6.33 6.74 -7.27
CA GLN A 153 -5.57 6.29 -6.10
C GLN A 153 -4.18 6.95 -6.06
N ARG A 154 -3.47 7.04 -7.19
CA ARG A 154 -2.15 7.67 -7.28
C ARG A 154 -2.22 9.17 -6.96
N SER A 155 -3.24 9.87 -7.45
CA SER A 155 -3.48 11.27 -7.11
C SER A 155 -3.89 11.47 -5.65
N PHE A 156 -4.57 10.49 -5.03
CA PHE A 156 -4.84 10.50 -3.60
C PHE A 156 -3.56 10.50 -2.78
N THR A 157 -2.62 9.60 -3.07
CA THR A 157 -1.32 9.56 -2.37
C THR A 157 -0.56 10.86 -2.54
N ARG A 158 -0.50 11.39 -3.78
CA ARG A 158 0.16 12.69 -4.03
C ARG A 158 -0.45 13.80 -3.18
N ARG A 159 -1.77 13.90 -3.12
CA ARG A 159 -2.46 14.90 -2.31
C ARG A 159 -2.13 14.76 -0.81
N MET A 160 -2.03 13.53 -0.30
CA MET A 160 -1.64 13.31 1.09
C MET A 160 -0.18 13.68 1.36
N THR A 161 0.72 13.40 0.42
CA THR A 161 2.13 13.82 0.48
C THR A 161 2.25 15.34 0.47
N GLU A 162 1.50 16.02 -0.41
CA GLU A 162 1.44 17.49 -0.46
C GLU A 162 0.91 18.08 0.85
N GLN A 163 -0.14 17.50 1.43
CA GLN A 163 -0.65 17.93 2.75
C GLN A 163 0.39 17.72 3.85
N ALA A 164 1.17 16.65 3.84
CA ALA A 164 2.26 16.48 4.79
C ALA A 164 3.33 17.58 4.61
N ALA A 165 3.68 17.90 3.37
CA ALA A 165 4.63 18.98 3.07
C ALA A 165 4.12 20.36 3.52
N GLU A 166 2.82 20.66 3.46
CA GLU A 166 2.22 21.86 4.02
C GLU A 166 2.41 21.98 5.55
N HIS A 167 2.58 20.83 6.23
CA HIS A 167 2.94 20.76 7.66
C HIS A 167 4.47 20.72 7.90
N GLY A 168 5.28 20.96 6.88
CA GLY A 168 6.74 20.91 6.94
C GLY A 168 7.29 19.48 7.09
N LEU A 169 6.54 18.47 6.68
CA LEU A 169 6.93 17.06 6.79
C LEU A 169 7.36 16.51 5.43
N GLU A 170 8.49 15.81 5.42
CA GLU A 170 8.94 14.93 4.35
C GLU A 170 8.74 13.49 4.81
N LEU A 171 8.18 12.64 3.94
CA LEU A 171 8.03 11.22 4.23
C LEU A 171 8.88 10.40 3.26
N ARG A 172 9.47 9.33 3.77
CA ARG A 172 10.15 8.31 2.99
C ARG A 172 9.51 6.98 3.31
N MET A 173 9.16 6.22 2.27
CA MET A 173 8.44 4.96 2.39
C MET A 173 9.11 3.87 1.55
N SER A 174 8.96 2.64 1.99
CA SER A 174 9.33 1.44 1.24
C SER A 174 8.34 0.33 1.55
N PHE A 175 8.07 -0.51 0.57
CA PHE A 175 7.31 -1.74 0.76
C PHE A 175 8.28 -2.93 0.72
N GLU A 176 8.22 -3.79 1.72
CA GLU A 176 8.75 -5.14 1.59
C GLU A 176 7.85 -5.92 0.64
N VAL A 177 8.47 -6.69 -0.25
CA VAL A 177 7.77 -7.47 -1.25
C VAL A 177 8.08 -8.95 -1.01
N GLU A 178 7.11 -9.65 -0.42
CA GLU A 178 7.16 -11.10 -0.27
C GLU A 178 6.33 -11.77 -1.37
N TRP A 179 6.85 -12.85 -1.94
CA TRP A 179 6.10 -13.64 -2.92
C TRP A 179 6.48 -15.11 -2.86
N ALA A 180 5.58 -15.97 -3.30
CA ALA A 180 5.88 -17.36 -3.53
C ALA A 180 6.04 -17.61 -5.04
N VAL A 181 7.09 -18.35 -5.41
CA VAL A 181 7.38 -18.75 -6.79
C VAL A 181 7.23 -20.25 -6.95
N GLY A 182 6.55 -20.67 -8.02
CA GLY A 182 6.30 -22.08 -8.28
C GLY A 182 5.48 -22.31 -9.54
N THR A 183 4.86 -23.45 -9.59
CA THR A 183 3.94 -23.88 -10.66
C THR A 183 2.64 -24.38 -10.05
N GLU A 184 1.67 -24.67 -10.89
CA GLU A 184 0.42 -25.33 -10.47
C GLU A 184 0.30 -26.70 -11.15
N ASP A 185 -0.11 -27.70 -10.38
CA ASP A 185 -0.41 -29.03 -10.89
C ASP A 185 -1.69 -29.56 -10.25
N GLY A 186 -2.71 -29.81 -11.07
CA GLY A 186 -4.02 -30.27 -10.59
C GLY A 186 -4.68 -29.34 -9.57
N GLY A 187 -4.50 -28.01 -9.67
CA GLY A 187 -5.02 -27.01 -8.72
C GLY A 187 -4.15 -26.82 -7.46
N SER A 188 -3.09 -27.61 -7.29
CA SER A 188 -2.18 -27.53 -6.15
C SER A 188 -0.94 -26.71 -6.48
N PHE A 189 -0.53 -25.84 -5.55
CA PHE A 189 0.73 -25.10 -5.66
C PHE A 189 1.93 -26.03 -5.50
N ARG A 190 2.86 -25.96 -6.43
CA ARG A 190 4.17 -26.63 -6.37
C ARG A 190 5.26 -25.59 -6.24
N PRO A 191 5.91 -25.47 -5.07
CA PRO A 191 6.96 -24.49 -4.85
C PRO A 191 8.18 -24.77 -5.70
N ALA A 192 8.86 -23.73 -6.18
CA ALA A 192 10.07 -23.83 -6.98
C ALA A 192 11.30 -24.28 -6.17
N CYS A 193 11.28 -24.15 -4.84
CA CYS A 193 12.30 -24.67 -3.93
C CYS A 193 11.69 -25.15 -2.62
N VAL A 194 12.30 -26.17 -2.00
CA VAL A 194 11.77 -26.85 -0.80
C VAL A 194 12.80 -27.02 0.33
N GLY A 195 14.00 -26.47 0.20
CA GLY A 195 15.05 -26.52 1.22
C GLY A 195 14.62 -25.88 2.57
N PRO A 196 15.44 -25.97 3.62
CA PRO A 196 15.14 -25.31 4.90
C PRO A 196 14.89 -23.83 4.75
N ALA A 197 14.06 -23.25 5.63
CA ALA A 197 13.75 -21.82 5.66
C ALA A 197 15.05 -20.99 5.75
N TYR A 198 15.11 -19.85 5.05
CA TYR A 198 16.26 -18.92 5.00
C TYR A 198 17.60 -19.55 4.58
N SER A 199 17.57 -20.76 4.01
CA SER A 199 18.79 -21.51 3.76
C SER A 199 19.49 -21.14 2.46
N MET A 200 20.82 -21.27 2.47
CA MET A 200 21.63 -21.15 1.27
C MET A 200 21.27 -22.20 0.20
N THR A 201 20.67 -23.33 0.60
CA THR A 201 20.15 -24.34 -0.34
C THR A 201 19.13 -23.74 -1.29
N ARG A 202 18.14 -22.98 -0.76
CA ARG A 202 17.14 -22.31 -1.61
C ARG A 202 17.74 -21.24 -2.52
N VAL A 203 18.78 -20.53 -2.05
CA VAL A 203 19.52 -19.56 -2.89
C VAL A 203 20.22 -20.28 -4.05
N VAL A 204 20.83 -21.43 -3.78
CA VAL A 204 21.48 -22.24 -4.84
C VAL A 204 20.46 -22.78 -5.84
N GLU A 205 19.33 -23.32 -5.36
CA GLU A 205 18.26 -23.86 -6.22
C GLU A 205 17.65 -22.80 -7.16
N LEU A 206 17.55 -21.54 -6.70
CA LEU A 206 16.97 -20.43 -7.43
C LEU A 206 17.99 -19.36 -7.87
N SER A 207 19.29 -19.73 -7.95
CA SER A 207 20.39 -18.77 -8.14
C SER A 207 20.21 -17.88 -9.37
N ASP A 208 19.94 -18.44 -10.54
CA ASP A 208 19.80 -17.68 -11.79
C ASP A 208 18.51 -16.81 -11.77
N TYR A 209 17.42 -17.37 -11.26
CA TYR A 209 16.16 -16.65 -11.10
C TYR A 209 16.33 -15.42 -10.19
N SER A 210 16.91 -15.64 -9.00
CA SER A 210 17.10 -14.59 -8.00
C SER A 210 18.01 -13.47 -8.51
N ARG A 211 19.12 -13.84 -9.14
CA ARG A 211 20.05 -12.89 -9.76
C ARG A 211 19.34 -12.07 -10.84
N GLU A 212 18.55 -12.70 -11.71
CA GLU A 212 17.85 -12.00 -12.78
C GLU A 212 16.77 -11.05 -12.25
N VAL A 213 16.06 -11.41 -11.18
CA VAL A 213 15.08 -10.51 -10.50
C VAL A 213 15.79 -9.26 -10.00
N VAL A 214 16.87 -9.42 -9.22
CA VAL A 214 17.64 -8.29 -8.67
C VAL A 214 18.19 -7.41 -9.79
N GLU A 215 18.87 -7.99 -10.78
CA GLU A 215 19.44 -7.24 -11.90
C GLU A 215 18.36 -6.51 -12.73
N ALA A 216 17.19 -7.10 -12.90
CA ALA A 216 16.10 -6.47 -13.63
C ALA A 216 15.53 -5.24 -12.89
N LEU A 217 15.37 -5.35 -11.56
CA LEU A 217 14.93 -4.23 -10.72
C LEU A 217 15.94 -3.09 -10.72
N GLU A 218 17.22 -3.39 -10.51
CA GLU A 218 18.30 -2.38 -10.53
C GLU A 218 18.38 -1.65 -11.89
N ARG A 219 18.28 -2.39 -13.01
CA ARG A 219 18.26 -1.77 -14.35
C ARG A 219 17.04 -0.87 -14.57
N GLN A 220 15.97 -1.05 -13.82
CA GLN A 220 14.76 -0.23 -13.86
C GLN A 220 14.77 0.93 -12.87
N GLY A 221 15.86 1.09 -12.11
CA GLY A 221 16.03 2.14 -11.11
C GLY A 221 15.35 1.86 -9.78
N VAL A 222 14.94 0.60 -9.53
CA VAL A 222 14.47 0.15 -8.21
C VAL A 222 15.67 -0.44 -7.48
N THR A 223 16.22 0.31 -6.53
CA THR A 223 17.39 -0.12 -5.75
C THR A 223 17.00 -1.20 -4.74
N VAL A 224 17.59 -2.38 -4.88
CA VAL A 224 17.36 -3.51 -3.97
C VAL A 224 18.34 -3.43 -2.80
N GLU A 225 17.83 -3.27 -1.58
CA GLU A 225 18.65 -3.25 -0.37
C GLU A 225 18.96 -4.67 0.14
N GLN A 226 18.00 -5.59 -0.01
CA GLN A 226 18.09 -6.96 0.47
C GLN A 226 17.24 -7.90 -0.35
N PHE A 227 17.74 -9.13 -0.54
CA PHE A 227 17.01 -10.26 -1.12
C PHE A 227 17.31 -11.52 -0.30
N HIS A 228 16.29 -12.30 0.04
CA HIS A 228 16.47 -13.60 0.70
C HIS A 228 15.29 -14.56 0.47
N PRO A 229 15.55 -15.88 0.61
CA PRO A 229 14.45 -16.84 0.75
C PRO A 229 13.78 -16.67 2.10
N GLU A 230 12.46 -16.88 2.11
CA GLU A 230 11.61 -16.74 3.28
C GLU A 230 11.29 -18.07 3.96
N TYR A 231 10.31 -18.07 4.89
CA TYR A 231 9.96 -19.23 5.70
C TYR A 231 9.29 -20.34 4.90
N ALA A 232 8.24 -20.02 4.13
CA ALA A 232 7.49 -21.02 3.37
C ALA A 232 8.30 -21.54 2.16
N ALA A 233 7.99 -22.74 1.69
CA ALA A 233 8.59 -23.29 0.49
C ALA A 233 8.25 -22.44 -0.74
N GLY A 234 9.26 -22.11 -1.55
CA GLY A 234 9.13 -21.22 -2.70
C GLY A 234 8.95 -19.74 -2.37
N GLN A 235 8.95 -19.36 -1.10
CA GLN A 235 8.77 -17.98 -0.66
C GLN A 235 10.10 -17.22 -0.67
N LEU A 236 10.06 -16.01 -1.18
CA LEU A 236 11.17 -15.07 -1.33
C LEU A 236 10.73 -13.68 -0.90
N GLU A 237 11.69 -12.83 -0.53
CA GLU A 237 11.48 -11.44 -0.14
C GLU A 237 12.54 -10.52 -0.73
N ILE A 238 12.12 -9.31 -1.09
CA ILE A 238 13.02 -8.18 -1.32
C ILE A 238 12.62 -6.98 -0.46
N SER A 239 13.63 -6.28 0.03
CA SER A 239 13.50 -4.93 0.55
C SER A 239 14.13 -3.95 -0.44
N VAL A 240 13.47 -2.83 -0.70
CA VAL A 240 13.94 -1.80 -1.64
C VAL A 240 14.19 -0.48 -0.92
N ALA A 241 15.03 0.36 -1.51
CA ALA A 241 15.34 1.66 -0.93
C ALA A 241 14.09 2.53 -0.75
N ALA A 242 14.07 3.28 0.36
CA ALA A 242 12.95 4.17 0.66
C ALA A 242 12.93 5.36 -0.31
N ALA A 243 11.74 5.75 -0.75
CA ALA A 243 11.48 6.83 -1.69
C ALA A 243 10.33 7.73 -1.20
N ASP A 244 10.04 8.80 -1.94
CA ASP A 244 8.80 9.57 -1.80
C ASP A 244 7.57 8.64 -1.86
N PRO A 245 6.49 8.90 -1.10
CA PRO A 245 5.35 7.96 -1.02
C PRO A 245 4.73 7.56 -2.36
N VAL A 246 4.66 8.48 -3.33
CA VAL A 246 4.14 8.15 -4.67
C VAL A 246 5.14 7.27 -5.42
N ALA A 247 6.43 7.61 -5.35
CA ALA A 247 7.50 6.83 -5.96
C ALA A 247 7.61 5.44 -5.34
N ALA A 248 7.51 5.30 -4.01
CA ALA A 248 7.50 4.00 -3.32
C ALA A 248 6.33 3.10 -3.76
N ALA A 249 5.14 3.68 -3.95
CA ALA A 249 3.99 2.94 -4.48
C ALA A 249 4.18 2.55 -5.96
N ASP A 250 4.77 3.44 -6.78
CA ASP A 250 5.16 3.13 -8.16
C ASP A 250 6.18 1.98 -8.19
N ASP A 251 7.21 2.02 -7.36
CA ASP A 251 8.27 1.00 -7.28
C ASP A 251 7.72 -0.35 -6.82
N ASN A 252 6.77 -0.37 -5.87
CA ASN A 252 6.07 -1.60 -5.48
C ASN A 252 5.29 -2.21 -6.66
N ALA A 253 4.53 -1.39 -7.39
CA ALA A 253 3.77 -1.87 -8.55
C ALA A 253 4.70 -2.39 -9.66
N LEU A 254 5.81 -1.69 -9.94
CA LEU A 254 6.82 -2.07 -10.93
C LEU A 254 7.56 -3.34 -10.49
N ALA A 255 7.95 -3.46 -9.22
CA ALA A 255 8.64 -4.63 -8.68
C ALA A 255 7.81 -5.89 -8.84
N ARG A 256 6.52 -5.87 -8.44
CA ARG A 256 5.61 -7.01 -8.61
C ARG A 256 5.48 -7.42 -10.09
N HIS A 257 5.39 -6.45 -11.00
CA HIS A 257 5.33 -6.71 -12.43
C HIS A 257 6.63 -7.34 -12.95
N THR A 258 7.78 -6.82 -12.54
CA THR A 258 9.11 -7.31 -12.95
C THR A 258 9.35 -8.73 -12.45
N ILE A 259 9.03 -9.02 -11.20
CA ILE A 259 9.12 -10.36 -10.62
C ILE A 259 8.27 -11.36 -11.42
N ARG A 260 7.03 -11.00 -11.80
CA ARG A 260 6.19 -11.85 -12.66
C ARG A 260 6.80 -12.09 -14.03
N ALA A 261 7.35 -11.05 -14.66
CA ALA A 261 7.95 -11.17 -15.98
C ALA A 261 9.17 -12.09 -15.97
N VAL A 262 10.03 -11.95 -14.95
CA VAL A 262 11.20 -12.84 -14.77
C VAL A 262 10.74 -14.26 -14.42
N SER A 263 9.76 -14.44 -13.54
CA SER A 263 9.21 -15.76 -13.20
C SER A 263 8.71 -16.50 -14.43
N ALA A 264 7.94 -15.83 -15.28
CA ALA A 264 7.42 -16.43 -16.52
C ALA A 264 8.53 -16.89 -17.47
N ARG A 265 9.66 -16.17 -17.55
CA ARG A 265 10.83 -16.57 -18.36
C ARG A 265 11.53 -17.81 -17.82
N HIS A 266 11.46 -18.03 -16.52
CA HIS A 266 11.97 -19.24 -15.86
C HIS A 266 10.95 -20.39 -15.80
N GLY A 267 9.78 -20.24 -16.41
CA GLY A 267 8.71 -21.26 -16.40
C GLY A 267 7.96 -21.33 -15.08
N PHE A 268 8.07 -20.31 -14.24
CA PHE A 268 7.36 -20.17 -12.96
C PHE A 268 6.23 -19.16 -13.02
N GLN A 269 5.37 -19.23 -12.02
CA GLN A 269 4.43 -18.16 -11.66
C GLN A 269 4.83 -17.54 -10.32
N ALA A 270 4.68 -16.23 -10.17
CA ALA A 270 4.84 -15.54 -8.91
C ALA A 270 3.47 -15.21 -8.31
N SER A 271 3.27 -15.55 -7.05
CA SER A 271 2.07 -15.27 -6.28
C SER A 271 2.39 -14.26 -5.18
N PHE A 272 1.70 -13.13 -5.21
CA PHE A 272 1.72 -12.13 -4.14
C PHE A 272 0.49 -12.25 -3.23
N ALA A 273 -0.28 -13.34 -3.36
CA ALA A 273 -1.44 -13.59 -2.52
C ALA A 273 -1.03 -13.70 -1.05
N PRO A 274 -1.79 -13.12 -0.12
CA PRO A 274 -1.52 -13.21 1.32
C PRO A 274 -1.45 -14.65 1.83
N SER A 275 -2.23 -15.56 1.23
CA SER A 275 -2.20 -16.99 1.52
C SER A 275 -2.16 -17.76 0.21
N VAL A 276 -1.04 -18.41 -0.06
CA VAL A 276 -0.82 -19.22 -1.27
C VAL A 276 -1.38 -20.63 -1.08
N VAL A 277 -1.20 -21.18 0.12
CA VAL A 277 -1.74 -22.47 0.58
C VAL A 277 -2.33 -22.24 1.97
N ALA A 278 -3.59 -22.58 2.16
CA ALA A 278 -4.26 -22.41 3.44
C ALA A 278 -3.53 -23.15 4.57
N GLY A 279 -3.46 -22.51 5.76
CA GLY A 279 -2.79 -23.07 6.94
C GLY A 279 -1.26 -23.06 6.90
N THR A 280 -0.64 -22.45 5.86
CA THR A 280 0.81 -22.21 5.80
C THR A 280 1.13 -20.74 6.09
N VAL A 281 2.42 -20.42 6.26
CA VAL A 281 2.88 -19.03 6.39
C VAL A 281 2.58 -18.29 5.07
N GLY A 282 1.95 -17.13 5.19
CA GLY A 282 1.56 -16.30 4.06
C GLY A 282 2.61 -15.26 3.68
N ASN A 283 2.33 -14.51 2.60
CA ASN A 283 3.16 -13.39 2.14
C ASN A 283 2.72 -12.08 2.80
N GLY A 284 3.65 -11.36 3.41
CA GLY A 284 3.49 -9.98 3.84
C GLY A 284 3.71 -8.98 2.70
N GLY A 285 3.41 -7.74 3.02
CA GLY A 285 3.68 -6.57 2.19
C GLY A 285 3.81 -5.37 3.11
N HIS A 286 4.81 -5.44 4.01
CA HIS A 286 4.95 -4.51 5.10
C HIS A 286 5.31 -3.12 4.57
N LEU A 287 4.69 -2.08 5.13
CA LEU A 287 5.05 -0.72 4.83
C LEU A 287 6.03 -0.20 5.87
N HIS A 288 7.23 0.16 5.45
CA HIS A 288 8.19 0.92 6.24
C HIS A 288 8.08 2.40 5.90
N LEU A 289 8.10 3.25 6.91
CA LEU A 289 8.07 4.70 6.71
C LEU A 289 8.89 5.44 7.75
N SER A 290 9.50 6.56 7.34
CA SER A 290 10.08 7.56 8.22
C SER A 290 9.53 8.93 7.90
N VAL A 291 9.40 9.77 8.94
CA VAL A 291 8.86 11.13 8.85
C VAL A 291 9.96 12.10 9.27
N TRP A 292 10.17 13.12 8.46
CA TRP A 292 11.27 14.05 8.62
C TRP A 292 10.76 15.49 8.69
N ARG A 293 11.45 16.32 9.46
CA ARG A 293 11.26 17.78 9.48
C ARG A 293 12.62 18.46 9.60
N ASP A 294 12.91 19.39 8.70
CA ASP A 294 14.18 20.14 8.68
C ASP A 294 15.43 19.23 8.72
N GLY A 295 15.35 18.07 8.03
CA GLY A 295 16.43 17.09 7.98
C GLY A 295 16.54 16.18 9.22
N GLN A 296 15.67 16.34 10.22
CA GLN A 296 15.59 15.46 11.40
C GLN A 296 14.54 14.36 11.19
N ASN A 297 14.92 13.12 11.46
CA ASN A 297 13.99 12.00 11.55
C ASN A 297 13.17 12.11 12.84
N LEU A 298 11.85 12.16 12.74
CA LEU A 298 10.97 12.33 13.90
C LEU A 298 10.85 11.07 14.77
N PHE A 299 11.33 9.93 14.29
CA PHE A 299 11.39 8.68 15.06
C PHE A 299 12.73 8.48 15.79
N ALA A 300 13.64 9.47 15.74
CA ALA A 300 14.92 9.47 16.43
C ALA A 300 15.30 10.86 16.97
N GLY A 301 16.25 10.90 17.90
CA GLY A 301 16.85 12.16 18.39
C GLY A 301 15.96 13.04 19.26
N GLY A 302 14.72 12.62 19.53
CA GLY A 302 13.77 13.33 20.39
C GLY A 302 13.89 12.94 21.88
N PRO A 303 13.20 13.66 22.77
CA PRO A 303 13.22 13.42 24.21
C PRO A 303 12.29 12.26 24.66
N GLY A 304 11.47 11.75 23.76
CA GLY A 304 10.50 10.69 24.06
C GLY A 304 11.12 9.31 24.15
N ARG A 305 10.27 8.30 24.39
CA ARG A 305 10.68 6.91 24.46
C ARG A 305 11.37 6.50 23.15
N TYR A 306 12.53 5.84 23.28
CA TYR A 306 13.39 5.38 22.16
C TYR A 306 13.84 6.49 21.19
N GLY A 307 13.84 7.74 21.62
CA GLY A 307 14.24 8.88 20.80
C GLY A 307 13.10 9.45 19.95
N LEU A 308 11.84 9.06 20.17
CA LEU A 308 10.70 9.66 19.49
C LEU A 308 10.60 11.15 19.81
N THR A 309 10.35 11.96 18.80
CA THR A 309 9.91 13.35 19.00
C THR A 309 8.40 13.35 19.36
N GLY A 310 7.89 14.47 19.86
CA GLY A 310 6.47 14.60 20.14
C GLY A 310 5.58 14.36 18.91
N ASP A 311 5.97 14.88 17.76
CA ASP A 311 5.25 14.70 16.51
C ASP A 311 5.44 13.30 15.91
N GLY A 312 6.62 12.67 16.10
CA GLY A 312 6.84 11.27 15.72
C GLY A 312 5.97 10.33 16.52
N GLU A 313 5.87 10.53 17.85
CA GLU A 313 4.95 9.77 18.70
C GLU A 313 3.49 9.99 18.27
N ALA A 314 3.10 11.23 18.01
CA ALA A 314 1.74 11.57 17.63
C ALA A 314 1.36 11.00 16.25
N PHE A 315 2.28 11.01 15.28
CA PHE A 315 2.09 10.35 13.99
C PHE A 315 1.85 8.84 14.16
N ALA A 316 2.74 8.17 14.89
CA ALA A 316 2.62 6.73 15.17
C ALA A 316 1.33 6.40 15.95
N GLY A 317 0.96 7.25 16.92
CA GLY A 317 -0.29 7.13 17.67
C GLY A 317 -1.54 7.24 16.78
N GLY A 318 -1.52 8.14 15.80
CA GLY A 318 -2.59 8.28 14.81
C GLY A 318 -2.71 7.04 13.90
N VAL A 319 -1.59 6.51 13.42
CA VAL A 319 -1.56 5.26 12.65
C VAL A 319 -2.11 4.11 13.49
N LEU A 320 -1.67 3.97 14.75
CA LEU A 320 -2.13 2.93 15.65
C LEU A 320 -3.64 3.01 15.91
N ALA A 321 -4.18 4.20 16.09
CA ALA A 321 -5.60 4.41 16.33
C ALA A 321 -6.46 3.98 15.13
N GLU A 322 -6.01 4.26 13.92
CA GLU A 322 -6.72 3.93 12.67
C GLU A 322 -6.41 2.51 12.14
N LEU A 323 -5.54 1.71 12.77
CA LEU A 323 -5.18 0.37 12.29
C LEU A 323 -6.38 -0.52 11.97
N PRO A 324 -7.46 -0.57 12.78
CA PRO A 324 -8.63 -1.39 12.45
C PRO A 324 -9.27 -1.01 11.11
N ALA A 325 -9.32 0.28 10.78
CA ALA A 325 -9.82 0.76 9.49
C ALA A 325 -8.79 0.58 8.36
N LEU A 326 -7.51 0.82 8.68
CA LEU A 326 -6.39 0.60 7.75
C LEU A 326 -6.25 -0.87 7.34
N THR A 327 -6.72 -1.83 8.14
CA THR A 327 -6.73 -3.24 7.78
C THR A 327 -7.57 -3.50 6.50
N ALA A 328 -8.71 -2.79 6.33
CA ALA A 328 -9.48 -2.89 5.08
C ALA A 328 -8.73 -2.38 3.85
N VAL A 329 -7.70 -1.52 4.05
CA VAL A 329 -6.89 -0.92 2.97
C VAL A 329 -5.64 -1.72 2.71
N GLY A 330 -4.94 -2.16 3.75
CA GLY A 330 -3.64 -2.81 3.67
C GLY A 330 -3.69 -4.34 3.72
N ALA A 331 -4.83 -4.92 4.13
CA ALA A 331 -5.12 -6.35 4.12
C ALA A 331 -6.53 -6.57 3.52
N PRO A 332 -6.73 -6.18 2.24
CA PRO A 332 -8.05 -5.96 1.67
C PRO A 332 -8.73 -7.22 1.14
N SER A 333 -8.04 -8.35 1.10
CA SER A 333 -8.53 -9.60 0.55
C SER A 333 -9.14 -10.51 1.62
N ALA A 334 -10.08 -11.37 1.26
CA ALA A 334 -10.49 -12.48 2.13
C ALA A 334 -9.28 -13.37 2.51
N ALA A 335 -8.30 -13.54 1.62
CA ALA A 335 -7.07 -14.28 1.88
C ALA A 335 -6.15 -13.60 2.91
N SER A 336 -6.25 -12.28 3.11
CA SER A 336 -5.48 -11.55 4.11
C SER A 336 -5.73 -12.07 5.53
N TYR A 337 -6.96 -12.49 5.81
CA TYR A 337 -7.37 -12.98 7.13
C TYR A 337 -6.98 -14.44 7.38
N LEU A 338 -6.55 -15.16 6.34
CA LEU A 338 -5.88 -16.46 6.48
C LEU A 338 -4.41 -16.27 6.94
N ARG A 339 -3.82 -15.11 6.67
CA ARG A 339 -2.47 -14.72 7.09
C ARG A 339 -2.45 -14.04 8.47
N LEU A 340 -3.44 -13.17 8.77
CA LEU A 340 -3.48 -12.37 10.00
C LEU A 340 -3.86 -13.20 11.24
N VAL A 341 -3.06 -14.22 11.54
CA VAL A 341 -3.22 -15.10 12.69
C VAL A 341 -2.16 -14.80 13.76
N PRO A 342 -2.50 -14.95 15.07
CA PRO A 342 -1.54 -14.73 16.16
C PRO A 342 -0.35 -15.66 16.10
N SER A 343 0.79 -15.23 16.64
CA SER A 343 2.04 -16.01 16.74
C SER A 343 2.60 -16.46 15.38
N HIS A 344 2.31 -15.69 14.32
CA HIS A 344 2.81 -15.91 12.97
C HIS A 344 3.54 -14.67 12.41
N TRP A 345 3.98 -13.77 13.29
CA TRP A 345 4.67 -12.51 12.94
C TRP A 345 3.90 -11.61 11.96
N ALA A 346 2.58 -11.76 11.95
CA ALA A 346 1.70 -11.07 11.04
C ALA A 346 1.13 -9.75 11.58
N GLY A 347 1.36 -9.44 12.87
CA GLY A 347 0.81 -8.22 13.48
C GLY A 347 -0.70 -8.26 13.66
N ALA A 348 -1.23 -9.34 14.26
CA ALA A 348 -2.67 -9.58 14.38
C ALA A 348 -3.38 -8.79 15.49
N PHE A 349 -2.67 -7.96 16.25
CA PHE A 349 -3.20 -7.18 17.36
C PHE A 349 -2.93 -5.68 17.17
N GLN A 350 -3.89 -4.84 17.57
CA GLN A 350 -3.74 -3.38 17.60
C GLN A 350 -2.82 -3.00 18.76
N CYS A 351 -1.53 -3.10 18.55
CA CYS A 351 -0.49 -2.74 19.50
C CYS A 351 0.77 -2.28 18.77
N TRP A 352 1.68 -1.69 19.51
CA TRP A 352 3.00 -1.32 19.03
C TRP A 352 4.10 -1.86 19.95
N GLY A 353 5.29 -2.00 19.42
CA GLY A 353 6.47 -2.39 20.19
C GLY A 353 7.76 -2.05 19.47
N ARG A 354 8.83 -1.84 20.26
CA ARG A 354 10.17 -1.64 19.70
C ARG A 354 10.75 -2.99 19.29
N GLU A 355 11.18 -3.09 18.02
CA GLU A 355 11.77 -4.30 17.42
C GLU A 355 10.90 -5.57 17.60
N ASN A 356 9.61 -5.40 17.88
CA ASN A 356 8.70 -6.49 18.14
C ASN A 356 7.96 -6.91 16.86
N ARG A 357 8.25 -8.11 16.35
CA ARG A 357 7.69 -8.64 15.09
C ARG A 357 6.24 -9.13 15.21
N GLU A 358 5.69 -9.30 16.43
CA GLU A 358 4.27 -9.60 16.66
C GLU A 358 3.39 -8.34 16.80
N ALA A 359 3.99 -7.17 17.01
CA ALA A 359 3.24 -5.93 17.04
C ALA A 359 2.83 -5.50 15.63
N ALA A 360 1.56 -5.10 15.44
CA ALA A 360 1.08 -4.59 14.15
C ALA A 360 1.80 -3.31 13.73
N LEU A 361 2.26 -2.52 14.70
CA LEU A 361 3.07 -1.33 14.49
C LEU A 361 4.42 -1.53 15.20
N ARG A 362 5.45 -1.80 14.43
CA ARG A 362 6.81 -2.01 14.93
C ARG A 362 7.63 -0.74 14.76
N LEU A 363 8.19 -0.23 15.86
CA LEU A 363 9.22 0.79 15.82
C LEU A 363 10.58 0.14 15.60
N VAL A 364 11.18 0.36 14.46
CA VAL A 364 12.54 -0.04 14.12
C VAL A 364 13.45 1.12 14.46
N THR A 365 14.35 0.92 15.43
CA THR A 365 15.21 2.01 15.93
C THR A 365 16.51 2.17 15.17
N GLY A 366 16.84 1.23 14.29
CA GLY A 366 18.12 1.23 13.56
C GLY A 366 19.31 0.77 14.41
N SER A 367 20.44 0.54 13.74
CA SER A 367 21.69 0.10 14.38
C SER A 367 22.34 1.22 15.18
N ALA A 368 23.21 0.85 16.14
CA ALA A 368 23.96 1.82 16.93
C ALA A 368 24.79 2.74 16.01
N GLY A 369 24.56 4.05 16.12
CA GLY A 369 25.23 5.08 15.29
C GLY A 369 24.50 5.42 14.00
N GLU A 370 23.39 4.75 13.66
CA GLU A 370 22.60 5.04 12.45
C GLU A 370 21.13 5.39 12.78
N GLN A 371 20.75 5.48 14.06
CA GLN A 371 19.36 5.72 14.48
C GLN A 371 18.76 6.95 13.82
N ASP A 372 19.51 8.04 13.72
CA ASP A 372 19.02 9.30 13.16
C ASP A 372 18.61 9.20 11.68
N ILE A 373 19.16 8.21 10.96
CA ILE A 373 18.87 8.02 9.53
C ILE A 373 18.09 6.76 9.23
N ARG A 374 18.11 5.76 10.12
CA ARG A 374 17.49 4.43 9.87
C ARG A 374 16.23 4.17 10.69
N ALA A 375 15.96 4.95 11.76
CA ALA A 375 14.75 4.78 12.53
C ALA A 375 13.50 4.92 11.65
N ASN A 376 12.59 3.95 11.74
CA ASN A 376 11.39 3.93 10.93
C ASN A 376 10.26 3.18 11.65
N LEU A 377 9.07 3.33 11.12
CA LEU A 377 7.87 2.65 11.59
C LEU A 377 7.46 1.62 10.54
N GLU A 378 7.27 0.38 10.96
CA GLU A 378 6.80 -0.72 10.12
C GLU A 378 5.34 -1.05 10.45
N VAL A 379 4.48 -1.08 9.42
CA VAL A 379 3.11 -1.58 9.53
C VAL A 379 3.07 -3.01 9.02
N LYS A 380 3.03 -3.97 9.96
CA LYS A 380 3.18 -5.40 9.66
C LYS A 380 1.91 -6.12 9.21
N CYS A 381 0.75 -5.59 9.55
CA CYS A 381 -0.52 -6.25 9.25
C CYS A 381 -0.93 -6.16 7.77
N PHE A 382 -0.12 -5.52 6.91
CA PHE A 382 -0.40 -5.33 5.49
C PHE A 382 0.17 -6.43 4.62
N ASP A 383 -0.40 -6.60 3.42
CA ASP A 383 0.04 -7.56 2.42
C ASP A 383 -0.06 -7.00 0.99
N LEU A 384 0.47 -7.74 0.02
CA LEU A 384 0.59 -7.29 -1.37
C LEU A 384 -0.68 -7.44 -2.21
N SER A 385 -1.80 -7.88 -1.63
CA SER A 385 -3.11 -7.75 -2.27
C SER A 385 -3.62 -6.30 -2.22
N ALA A 386 -2.98 -5.45 -1.42
CA ALA A 386 -3.33 -4.05 -1.29
C ALA A 386 -2.91 -3.19 -2.49
N ASN A 387 -3.68 -2.13 -2.72
CA ASN A 387 -3.27 -1.05 -3.61
C ASN A 387 -2.23 -0.17 -2.89
N PRO A 388 -0.97 -0.12 -3.34
CA PRO A 388 0.11 0.56 -2.63
C PRO A 388 -0.12 2.08 -2.50
N TYR A 389 -0.83 2.68 -3.45
CA TYR A 389 -1.17 4.10 -3.36
C TYR A 389 -2.19 4.36 -2.25
N LEU A 390 -3.22 3.52 -2.14
CA LEU A 390 -4.21 3.64 -1.05
C LEU A 390 -3.56 3.42 0.31
N VAL A 391 -2.65 2.44 0.41
CA VAL A 391 -1.90 2.17 1.63
C VAL A 391 -1.08 3.39 2.04
N ALA A 392 -0.21 3.91 1.17
CA ALA A 392 0.64 5.04 1.46
C ALA A 392 -0.18 6.28 1.85
N GLY A 393 -1.18 6.66 1.03
CA GLY A 393 -2.03 7.82 1.31
C GLY A 393 -2.83 7.69 2.60
N SER A 394 -3.36 6.52 2.91
CA SER A 394 -4.16 6.29 4.12
C SER A 394 -3.32 6.32 5.41
N VAL A 395 -2.10 5.78 5.36
CA VAL A 395 -1.17 5.85 6.50
C VAL A 395 -0.72 7.30 6.76
N ILE A 396 -0.46 8.08 5.71
CA ILE A 396 -0.17 9.51 5.86
C ILE A 396 -1.36 10.23 6.50
N ALA A 397 -2.58 9.99 6.00
CA ALA A 397 -3.79 10.62 6.54
C ALA A 397 -4.00 10.31 8.03
N ALA A 398 -3.79 9.06 8.45
CA ALA A 398 -3.86 8.61 9.83
C ALA A 398 -2.79 9.29 10.69
N GLY A 399 -1.55 9.33 10.23
CA GLY A 399 -0.45 9.98 10.93
C GLY A 399 -0.65 11.49 11.09
N LEU A 400 -1.11 12.19 10.05
CA LEU A 400 -1.45 13.61 10.12
C LEU A 400 -2.62 13.88 11.07
N ALA A 401 -3.61 12.99 11.12
CA ALA A 401 -4.69 13.09 12.11
C ALA A 401 -4.16 12.95 13.53
N GLY A 402 -3.21 12.04 13.74
CA GLY A 402 -2.51 11.86 15.01
C GLY A 402 -1.75 13.12 15.46
N ILE A 403 -0.99 13.75 14.55
CA ILE A 403 -0.29 15.01 14.85
C ILE A 403 -1.29 16.11 15.24
N ARG A 404 -2.36 16.28 14.45
CA ARG A 404 -3.39 17.31 14.74
C ARG A 404 -4.08 17.11 16.11
N SER A 405 -4.31 15.87 16.51
CA SER A 405 -4.95 15.56 17.80
C SER A 405 -3.95 15.44 18.97
N GLY A 406 -2.65 15.52 18.72
CA GLY A 406 -1.63 15.27 19.73
C GLY A 406 -1.69 13.84 20.27
N ALA A 407 -2.00 12.86 19.42
CA ALA A 407 -2.14 11.45 19.79
C ALA A 407 -0.92 10.92 20.54
N LYS A 408 -1.14 10.00 21.47
CA LYS A 408 -0.08 9.35 22.26
C LYS A 408 -0.07 7.86 22.02
N LEU A 409 1.12 7.29 22.02
CA LEU A 409 1.26 5.85 22.02
C LEU A 409 0.95 5.28 23.44
N PRO A 410 0.15 4.20 23.55
CA PRO A 410 -0.07 3.53 24.82
C PRO A 410 1.22 2.86 25.32
N ALA A 411 1.13 2.08 26.38
CA ALA A 411 2.24 1.21 26.78
C ALA A 411 2.59 0.24 25.63
N GLU A 412 3.87 0.09 25.37
CA GLU A 412 4.36 -0.88 24.38
C GLU A 412 4.17 -2.30 24.83
N ILE A 413 4.28 -3.25 23.89
CA ILE A 413 4.31 -4.67 24.18
C ILE A 413 5.67 -5.27 23.86
N ASP A 414 6.21 -6.00 24.87
CA ASP A 414 7.50 -6.69 24.82
C ASP A 414 7.31 -8.19 24.61
N GLY A 415 6.87 -8.65 23.50
CA GLY A 415 6.67 -10.09 23.25
C GLY A 415 5.39 -10.36 22.48
N ASP A 416 4.97 -11.62 22.49
CA ASP A 416 3.77 -12.02 21.75
C ASP A 416 2.49 -11.63 22.50
N PRO A 417 1.62 -10.75 21.94
CA PRO A 417 0.33 -10.43 22.55
C PRO A 417 -0.56 -11.65 22.76
N ALA A 418 -0.42 -12.69 21.95
CA ALA A 418 -1.20 -13.92 22.08
C ALA A 418 -0.86 -14.74 23.35
N ALA A 419 0.29 -14.48 23.98
CA ALA A 419 0.66 -15.09 25.24
C ALA A 419 -0.06 -14.45 26.46
N LEU A 420 -0.70 -13.30 26.28
CA LEU A 420 -1.44 -12.61 27.33
C LEU A 420 -2.86 -13.16 27.47
N THR A 421 -3.36 -13.16 28.71
CA THR A 421 -4.77 -13.48 29.00
C THR A 421 -5.70 -12.38 28.46
N ALA A 422 -6.98 -12.69 28.31
CA ALA A 422 -7.98 -11.72 27.87
C ALA A 422 -8.06 -10.48 28.81
N ASP A 423 -7.92 -10.71 30.13
CA ASP A 423 -7.93 -9.63 31.13
C ASP A 423 -6.68 -8.74 31.02
N GLU A 424 -5.50 -9.33 30.76
CA GLU A 424 -4.27 -8.58 30.54
C GLU A 424 -4.31 -7.75 29.26
N LEU A 425 -4.83 -8.32 28.16
CA LEU A 425 -5.06 -7.59 26.91
C LEU A 425 -6.01 -6.42 27.13
N ALA A 426 -7.16 -6.67 27.78
CA ALA A 426 -8.14 -5.63 28.07
C ALA A 426 -7.57 -4.53 28.97
N GLY A 427 -6.84 -4.90 30.03
CA GLY A 427 -6.18 -3.97 30.96
C GLY A 427 -5.12 -3.08 30.28
N ARG A 428 -4.52 -3.54 29.17
CA ARG A 428 -3.56 -2.78 28.35
C ARG A 428 -4.22 -2.05 27.15
N GLY A 429 -5.55 -2.23 26.95
CA GLY A 429 -6.25 -1.68 25.79
C GLY A 429 -5.87 -2.32 24.46
N ILE A 430 -5.26 -3.51 24.47
CA ILE A 430 -4.85 -4.24 23.27
C ILE A 430 -6.05 -5.04 22.76
N ARG A 431 -6.35 -4.94 21.46
CA ARG A 431 -7.44 -5.65 20.81
C ARG A 431 -6.93 -6.44 19.61
N ARG A 432 -7.64 -7.49 19.25
CA ARG A 432 -7.44 -8.11 17.93
C ARG A 432 -7.79 -7.10 16.85
N LEU A 433 -6.98 -7.07 15.80
CA LEU A 433 -7.39 -6.45 14.53
C LEU A 433 -8.56 -7.23 13.93
N PRO A 434 -9.32 -6.66 12.97
CA PRO A 434 -10.39 -7.37 12.29
C PRO A 434 -9.96 -8.77 11.86
N GLN A 435 -10.84 -9.75 12.09
CA GLN A 435 -10.57 -11.17 11.82
C GLN A 435 -11.20 -11.65 10.51
N GLY A 436 -11.80 -10.75 9.78
CA GLY A 436 -12.41 -11.00 8.49
C GLY A 436 -12.69 -9.71 7.72
N LEU A 437 -12.84 -9.84 6.42
CA LEU A 437 -13.08 -8.71 5.53
C LEU A 437 -14.37 -7.92 5.89
N PRO A 438 -15.48 -8.56 6.32
CA PRO A 438 -16.68 -7.82 6.77
C PRO A 438 -16.39 -6.86 7.93
N GLU A 439 -15.68 -7.35 8.96
CA GLU A 439 -15.33 -6.56 10.15
C GLU A 439 -14.41 -5.39 9.79
N ALA A 440 -13.43 -5.63 8.90
CA ALA A 440 -12.53 -4.59 8.43
C ALA A 440 -13.28 -3.52 7.62
N ALA A 441 -14.20 -3.93 6.74
CA ALA A 441 -15.05 -3.01 5.99
C ALA A 441 -15.93 -2.15 6.92
N ASP A 442 -16.45 -2.71 8.00
CA ASP A 442 -17.21 -1.98 9.00
C ASP A 442 -16.32 -1.00 9.79
N CYS A 443 -15.07 -1.35 10.09
CA CYS A 443 -14.11 -0.44 10.69
C CYS A 443 -13.78 0.72 9.75
N LEU A 444 -13.58 0.46 8.47
CA LEU A 444 -13.36 1.49 7.46
C LEU A 444 -14.56 2.44 7.35
N ASP A 445 -15.78 1.91 7.27
CA ASP A 445 -17.00 2.72 7.13
C ASP A 445 -17.18 3.73 8.28
N ARG A 446 -16.75 3.36 9.50
CA ARG A 446 -16.74 4.25 10.66
C ARG A 446 -15.61 5.27 10.69
N SER A 447 -14.54 5.07 9.90
CA SER A 447 -13.38 5.98 9.92
C SER A 447 -13.68 7.32 9.24
N GLN A 448 -13.85 8.37 10.03
CA GLN A 448 -13.99 9.73 9.53
C GLN A 448 -12.65 10.27 8.99
N VAL A 449 -11.52 9.77 9.49
CA VAL A 449 -10.17 10.17 9.04
C VAL A 449 -9.98 9.73 7.59
N LEU A 450 -10.20 8.45 7.30
CA LEU A 450 -9.99 7.91 5.96
C LEU A 450 -11.06 8.40 4.97
N ARG A 451 -12.32 8.53 5.39
CA ARG A 451 -13.39 9.08 4.54
C ARG A 451 -13.08 10.51 4.09
N ARG A 452 -12.65 11.39 5.01
CA ARG A 452 -12.30 12.78 4.66
C ARG A 452 -11.05 12.84 3.76
N ALA A 453 -10.07 12.00 4.04
CA ALA A 453 -8.82 11.97 3.26
C ALA A 453 -9.03 11.48 1.81
N MET A 454 -9.75 10.39 1.64
CA MET A 454 -10.05 9.83 0.31
C MET A 454 -11.04 10.70 -0.48
N GLY A 455 -12.01 11.29 0.22
CA GLY A 455 -13.19 11.90 -0.37
C GLY A 455 -14.24 10.87 -0.77
N ASP A 456 -15.51 11.25 -0.79
CA ASP A 456 -16.63 10.32 -0.98
C ASP A 456 -16.54 9.44 -2.24
N PRO A 457 -16.14 9.94 -3.45
CA PRO A 457 -16.14 9.09 -4.63
C PRO A 457 -15.17 7.90 -4.52
N LEU A 458 -13.94 8.14 -4.05
CA LEU A 458 -12.94 7.08 -3.87
C LEU A 458 -13.31 6.16 -2.70
N PHE A 459 -13.72 6.75 -1.57
CA PHE A 459 -14.08 6.01 -0.37
C PHE A 459 -15.25 5.05 -0.61
N GLU A 460 -16.33 5.54 -1.21
CA GLU A 460 -17.54 4.73 -1.47
C GLU A 460 -17.29 3.64 -2.51
N ALA A 461 -16.46 3.91 -3.53
CA ALA A 461 -16.09 2.88 -4.50
C ALA A 461 -15.24 1.77 -3.85
N PHE A 462 -14.26 2.16 -3.04
CA PHE A 462 -13.40 1.22 -2.34
C PHE A 462 -14.20 0.37 -1.33
N LEU A 463 -15.05 1.00 -0.51
CA LEU A 463 -15.90 0.31 0.46
C LEU A 463 -16.89 -0.65 -0.21
N ALA A 464 -17.49 -0.24 -1.35
CA ALA A 464 -18.40 -1.11 -2.11
C ALA A 464 -17.69 -2.38 -2.59
N VAL A 465 -16.45 -2.26 -3.10
CA VAL A 465 -15.65 -3.42 -3.49
C VAL A 465 -15.35 -4.33 -2.30
N ARG A 466 -14.94 -3.75 -1.14
CA ARG A 466 -14.69 -4.56 0.08
C ARG A 466 -15.90 -5.36 0.52
N ARG A 467 -17.09 -4.73 0.53
CA ARG A 467 -18.34 -5.39 0.90
C ARG A 467 -18.74 -6.49 -0.09
N ALA A 468 -18.66 -6.20 -1.38
CA ALA A 468 -18.98 -7.18 -2.42
C ALA A 468 -18.01 -8.39 -2.39
N GLU A 469 -16.72 -8.18 -2.14
CA GLU A 469 -15.76 -9.28 -1.96
C GLU A 469 -16.01 -10.08 -0.67
N ALA A 470 -16.43 -9.41 0.41
CA ALA A 470 -16.85 -10.09 1.63
C ALA A 470 -18.06 -11.02 1.37
N GLU A 471 -19.00 -10.61 0.54
CA GLU A 471 -20.13 -11.44 0.11
C GLU A 471 -19.68 -12.57 -0.84
N LEU A 472 -18.81 -12.27 -1.81
CA LEU A 472 -18.28 -13.23 -2.79
C LEU A 472 -17.61 -14.43 -2.10
N PHE A 473 -16.84 -14.18 -1.04
CA PHE A 473 -16.14 -15.22 -0.29
C PHE A 473 -16.90 -15.67 0.97
N GLY A 474 -18.10 -15.14 1.19
CA GLY A 474 -18.95 -15.51 2.33
C GLY A 474 -19.28 -17.01 2.32
N GLY A 475 -18.76 -17.76 3.30
CA GLY A 475 -18.93 -19.21 3.40
C GLY A 475 -17.95 -20.05 2.57
N ALA A 476 -17.03 -19.47 1.83
CA ALA A 476 -15.96 -20.21 1.17
C ALA A 476 -14.98 -20.81 2.19
N SER A 477 -14.46 -21.99 1.92
CA SER A 477 -13.42 -22.59 2.74
C SER A 477 -12.09 -21.86 2.59
N ALA A 478 -11.18 -22.00 3.56
CA ALA A 478 -9.84 -21.43 3.47
C ALA A 478 -9.07 -21.92 2.24
N ASP A 479 -9.22 -23.19 1.88
CA ASP A 479 -8.62 -23.79 0.68
C ASP A 479 -9.20 -23.17 -0.60
N ASP A 480 -10.51 -22.95 -0.67
CA ASP A 480 -11.17 -22.32 -1.82
C ASP A 480 -10.72 -20.86 -1.97
N ILE A 481 -10.65 -20.10 -0.87
CA ILE A 481 -10.16 -18.72 -0.87
C ILE A 481 -8.71 -18.67 -1.40
N ALA A 482 -7.80 -19.49 -0.83
CA ALA A 482 -6.42 -19.54 -1.28
C ALA A 482 -6.30 -19.93 -2.76
N ALA A 483 -7.02 -20.96 -3.20
CA ALA A 483 -6.99 -21.42 -4.61
C ALA A 483 -7.48 -20.35 -5.59
N GLN A 484 -8.59 -19.66 -5.27
CA GLN A 484 -9.19 -18.65 -6.15
C GLN A 484 -8.37 -17.35 -6.21
N THR A 485 -7.60 -17.04 -5.16
CA THR A 485 -6.85 -15.78 -5.05
C THR A 485 -5.36 -15.91 -5.36
N ARG A 486 -4.81 -17.12 -5.33
CA ARG A 486 -3.37 -17.44 -5.45
C ARG A 486 -2.64 -16.67 -6.56
N TRP A 487 -3.24 -16.55 -7.72
CA TRP A 487 -2.57 -15.98 -8.90
C TRP A 487 -3.08 -14.60 -9.32
N ARG A 488 -3.87 -13.95 -8.48
CA ARG A 488 -4.51 -12.68 -8.83
C ARG A 488 -3.56 -11.48 -8.74
N TRP A 489 -2.67 -11.48 -7.75
CA TRP A 489 -1.69 -10.41 -7.53
C TRP A 489 -0.28 -10.83 -7.85
#